data_7071a5cff7661209221ff5019d9db394
#
_entry.id   7071a5cff7661209221ff5019d9db394
#
_cell.length_a   1.000
_cell.length_b   1.000
_cell.length_c   1.000
_cell.angle_alpha   90.00
_cell.angle_beta   90.00
_cell.angle_gamma   90.00
#
_symmetry.space_group_name_H-M   'P 1'
#
loop_
_entity.id
_entity.type
_entity.pdbx_description
1 polymer ?
#
loop_
_entity_poly.entity_id
_entity_poly.type
_entity_poly.pdbx_seq_one_letter_code
_entity_poly.pdbx_strand_id
1 'polypeptide(L)' 'MDKVKLIWDFRGPNGKNTAIHHEKHLKEFFKSENKFCCDSGVETLNEMHSVAFAVIEKKDLEFIKSVL' A
#
# COMPACT_ATOMS: atom_id res chain seq x y z
N MET A 1 -6.24 1.94 -19.80
CA MET A 1 -5.90 0.96 -18.80
C MET A 1 -6.15 1.52 -17.42
N ASP A 2 -7.04 0.87 -16.72
CA ASP A 2 -7.51 1.37 -15.44
C ASP A 2 -6.56 1.01 -14.33
N LYS A 3 -6.31 1.97 -13.46
CA LYS A 3 -5.50 1.79 -12.27
C LYS A 3 -6.32 2.11 -11.05
N VAL A 4 -6.01 1.44 -9.94
CA VAL A 4 -6.66 1.70 -8.66
C VAL A 4 -5.60 1.97 -7.63
N LYS A 5 -5.91 2.90 -6.74
CA LYS A 5 -5.04 3.24 -5.62
C LYS A 5 -5.61 2.56 -4.38
N LEU A 6 -4.84 1.66 -3.81
CA LEU A 6 -5.19 1.00 -2.55
C LEU A 6 -4.61 1.82 -1.41
N ILE A 7 -5.41 2.05 -0.38
CA ILE A 7 -4.99 2.88 0.75
C ILE A 7 -5.24 2.12 2.05
N TRP A 8 -4.23 2.11 2.91
CA TRP A 8 -4.33 1.53 4.25
C TRP A 8 -4.11 2.63 5.27
N ASP A 9 -5.05 2.80 6.18
CA ASP A 9 -4.99 3.82 7.23
C ASP A 9 -4.29 3.30 8.47
N PHE A 10 -3.41 4.11 9.03
CA PHE A 10 -2.75 3.80 10.28
C PHE A 10 -2.90 5.01 11.20
N ARG A 11 -3.52 4.80 12.34
CA ARG A 11 -3.82 5.87 13.29
C ARG A 11 -3.01 5.70 14.56
N GLY A 12 -2.81 6.81 15.27
CA GLY A 12 -2.06 6.83 16.51
C GLY A 12 -0.64 7.34 16.33
N PRO A 13 0.10 7.55 17.44
CA PRO A 13 1.44 8.16 17.39
C PRO A 13 2.47 7.33 16.64
N ASN A 14 2.25 6.02 16.52
CA ASN A 14 3.15 5.12 15.79
C ASN A 14 2.66 4.80 14.38
N GLY A 15 1.59 5.46 13.93
CA GLY A 15 0.98 5.19 12.63
C GLY A 15 1.96 5.35 11.48
N LYS A 16 2.81 6.39 11.53
CA LYS A 16 3.79 6.64 10.49
C LYS A 16 4.78 5.49 10.33
N ASN A 17 5.32 4.98 11.44
CA ASN A 17 6.26 3.88 11.40
C ASN A 17 5.59 2.60 10.90
N THR A 18 4.37 2.35 11.33
CA THR A 18 3.60 1.19 10.87
C THR A 18 3.32 1.29 9.37
N ALA A 19 2.97 2.48 8.88
CA ALA A 19 2.74 2.69 7.45
C ALA A 19 4.00 2.45 6.62
N ILE A 20 5.14 2.89 7.11
CA ILE A 20 6.43 2.67 6.45
C ILE A 20 6.74 1.17 6.35
N HIS A 21 6.53 0.44 7.44
CA HIS A 21 6.72 -1.01 7.45
C HIS A 21 5.77 -1.70 6.47
N HIS A 22 4.52 -1.26 6.45
CA HIS A 22 3.53 -1.83 5.54
C HIS A 22 3.93 -1.62 4.09
N GLU A 23 4.38 -0.42 3.74
CA GLU A 23 4.83 -0.13 2.38
C GLU A 23 6.01 -1.02 1.98
N LYS A 24 6.94 -1.23 2.89
CA LYS A 24 8.09 -2.11 2.63
C LYS A 24 7.62 -3.53 2.33
N HIS A 25 6.68 -4.05 3.13
CA HIS A 25 6.12 -5.38 2.91
C HIS A 25 5.34 -5.45 1.59
N LEU A 26 4.64 -4.39 1.23
CA LEU A 26 3.94 -4.35 -0.05
C LEU A 26 4.92 -4.45 -1.22
N LYS A 27 6.03 -3.73 -1.17
CA LYS A 27 7.05 -3.81 -2.22
C LYS A 27 7.63 -5.21 -2.33
N GLU A 28 7.92 -5.85 -1.21
CA GLU A 28 8.43 -7.21 -1.18
C GLU A 28 7.41 -8.19 -1.73
N PHE A 29 6.14 -7.99 -1.38
CA PHE A 29 5.04 -8.81 -1.87
C PHE A 29 4.92 -8.75 -3.39
N PHE A 30 4.89 -7.54 -3.95
CA PHE A 30 4.76 -7.38 -5.40
C PHE A 30 5.94 -8.00 -6.13
N LYS A 31 7.14 -7.85 -5.59
CA LYS A 31 8.34 -8.46 -6.17
C LYS A 31 8.28 -9.98 -6.12
N SER A 32 7.87 -10.53 -4.98
CA SER A 32 7.77 -11.96 -4.77
C SER A 32 6.73 -12.60 -5.70
N GLU A 33 5.61 -11.92 -5.90
CA GLU A 33 4.53 -12.43 -6.75
C GLU A 33 4.70 -12.07 -8.22
N ASN A 34 5.79 -11.39 -8.55
CA ASN A 34 6.07 -10.96 -9.90
C ASN A 34 4.93 -10.11 -10.47
N LYS A 35 4.35 -9.27 -9.63
CA LYS A 35 3.28 -8.35 -10.00
C LYS A 35 3.82 -6.94 -10.13
N PHE A 36 3.21 -6.18 -11.03
CA PHE A 36 3.62 -4.81 -11.27
C PHE A 36 2.87 -3.85 -10.36
N CYS A 37 3.62 -3.05 -9.62
CA CYS A 37 3.07 -1.96 -8.81
C CYS A 37 3.48 -0.65 -9.47
N CYS A 38 2.50 0.12 -9.93
CA CYS A 38 2.77 1.37 -10.66
C CYS A 38 3.40 2.42 -9.77
N ASP A 39 2.98 2.48 -8.51
CA ASP A 39 3.49 3.44 -7.55
C ASP A 39 3.14 2.98 -6.15
N SER A 40 3.92 3.41 -5.18
CA SER A 40 3.62 3.14 -3.77
C SER A 40 4.29 4.19 -2.91
N GLY A 41 3.80 4.35 -1.69
CA GLY A 41 4.38 5.32 -0.78
C GLY A 41 3.64 5.40 0.53
N VAL A 42 4.03 6.40 1.32
CA VAL A 42 3.44 6.70 2.61
C VAL A 42 3.16 8.19 2.65
N GLU A 43 1.97 8.56 3.11
CA GLU A 43 1.61 9.97 3.32
C GLU A 43 1.26 10.16 4.79
N THR A 44 1.80 11.22 5.39
CA THR A 44 1.46 11.61 6.74
C THR A 44 0.44 12.73 6.67
N LEU A 45 -0.78 12.46 7.13
CA LEU A 45 -1.87 13.44 7.10
C LEU A 45 -1.80 14.37 8.31
N ASN A 46 -1.43 13.82 9.47
CA ASN A 46 -1.17 14.57 10.69
C ASN A 46 -0.40 13.67 11.65
N GLU A 47 -0.14 14.16 12.87
CA GLU A 47 0.66 13.43 13.85
C GLU A 47 0.07 12.09 14.25
N MET A 48 -1.23 11.93 14.12
CA MET A 48 -1.96 10.75 14.57
C MET A 48 -2.53 9.93 13.42
N HIS A 49 -2.24 10.30 12.17
CA HIS A 49 -2.82 9.62 11.02
C HIS A 49 -1.86 9.59 9.84
N SER A 50 -1.49 8.41 9.44
CA SER A 50 -0.68 8.19 8.24
C SER A 50 -1.35 7.13 7.39
N VAL A 51 -1.03 7.11 6.11
CA VAL A 51 -1.55 6.10 5.19
C VAL A 51 -0.41 5.52 4.37
N ALA A 52 -0.54 4.25 4.04
CA ALA A 52 0.30 3.63 3.02
C ALA A 52 -0.56 3.43 1.79
N PHE A 53 0.00 3.56 0.62
CA PHE A 53 -0.76 3.36 -0.61
C PHE A 53 0.03 2.58 -1.64
N ALA A 54 -0.70 1.94 -2.55
CA ALA A 54 -0.13 1.27 -3.71
C ALA A 54 -1.07 1.47 -4.88
N VAL A 55 -0.51 1.84 -6.03
CA VAL A 55 -1.27 1.98 -7.26
C VAL A 55 -1.00 0.76 -8.11
N ILE A 56 -2.06 0.03 -8.44
CA ILE A 56 -1.98 -1.22 -9.20
C ILE A 56 -2.92 -1.16 -10.41
N GLU A 57 -2.76 -2.08 -11.34
CA GLU A 57 -3.72 -2.21 -12.42
C GLU A 57 -5.00 -2.86 -11.90
N LYS A 58 -6.13 -2.40 -12.38
CA LYS A 58 -7.43 -2.91 -11.93
C LYS A 58 -7.55 -4.42 -12.09
N LYS A 59 -6.94 -4.99 -13.12
CA LYS A 59 -6.98 -6.44 -13.37
C LYS A 59 -6.36 -7.26 -12.24
N ASP A 60 -5.46 -6.66 -11.46
CA ASP A 60 -4.79 -7.33 -10.36
C ASP A 60 -5.50 -7.14 -9.02
N LEU A 61 -6.57 -6.33 -8.99
CA LEU A 61 -7.26 -5.99 -7.75
C LEU A 61 -7.81 -7.20 -7.02
N GLU A 62 -8.45 -8.13 -7.75
CA GLU A 62 -9.04 -9.33 -7.15
C GLU A 62 -7.97 -10.20 -6.49
N PHE A 63 -6.84 -10.39 -7.17
CA PHE A 63 -5.74 -11.16 -6.62
C PHE A 63 -5.20 -10.52 -5.35
N ILE A 64 -4.96 -9.20 -5.39
CA ILE A 64 -4.41 -8.47 -4.25
C ILE A 64 -5.35 -8.56 -3.04
N LYS A 65 -6.65 -8.38 -3.27
CA LYS A 65 -7.66 -8.49 -2.19
C LYS A 65 -7.67 -9.88 -1.56
N SER A 66 -7.45 -10.91 -2.35
CA SER A 66 -7.52 -12.29 -1.85
C SER A 66 -6.32 -12.67 -0.99
N VAL A 67 -5.18 -12.00 -1.14
CA VAL A 67 -3.95 -12.35 -0.42
C VAL A 67 -3.52 -11.30 0.61
N LEU A 68 -4.11 -10.14 0.55
CA LEU A 68 -3.88 -9.09 1.53
C LEU A 68 -5.13 -8.86 2.36
#